data_adb58a8c66c0e10c75385aabcf744c40
#
_entry.id   adb58a8c66c0e10c75385aabcf744c40
#
_cell.length_a   1.000
_cell.length_b   1.000
_cell.length_c   1.000
_cell.angle_alpha   90.00
_cell.angle_beta   90.00
_cell.angle_gamma   90.00
#
_symmetry.space_group_name_H-M   'P 1'
#
loop_
_entity.id
_entity.type
_entity.pdbx_description
1 polymer ?
#
loop_
_entity_poly.entity_id
_entity_poly.type
_entity_poly.pdbx_seq_one_letter_code
_entity_poly.pdbx_strand_id
1 'polypeptide(L)'
;LATSLTAQEAQRNSDPQKKKEESSHSGGSFGSGKRPIIISANNGVNYLDAAFAFLKGGGDTLDAALRVVKGPEDDPNDDSVGLGGLPNEEGVVELDACCMHGPTRRAGSVGGVRNIKNVSLVSKAVMEHTGHVMLVGEGAERFAVAMGYPRENLLTERSRKIWLLWKEAHSTDDWWGPGLADPHWIPPSTESAPQSELWQERIHRLEEHAAKLGIEPEFRMAAIRRVLSPPTGTIHCSALNDKGEISGCTSTSGLAFKLPGRCGDSPIIGAGCYTDQDVGSAGATGSGEENIKVAGAHTIVENMRHGMPPLDAGMDALKRIVRNYNNDMSKLKFIDMTYYILRKDGAYAGVSLWEGYTEQKKHKIAVHDGAKRSEVTVSLFKGVSHEFPPFPAAMPKELTKDSVYVK
;
A
#
# COMPACT_ATOMS: atom_id res chain seq x y z
N LEU A 1 15.99 -62.54 -12.97
CA LEU A 1 16.46 -62.36 -14.35
C LEU A 1 16.67 -60.86 -14.58
N ALA A 2 17.92 -60.47 -14.53
CA ALA A 2 18.40 -59.14 -14.87
C ALA A 2 18.54 -59.04 -16.38
N THR A 3 18.17 -57.90 -16.95
CA THR A 3 18.68 -57.48 -18.24
C THR A 3 19.03 -55.97 -18.18
N SER A 4 20.29 -55.76 -18.33
CA SER A 4 20.99 -54.50 -18.57
C SER A 4 20.42 -53.73 -19.76
N LEU A 5 20.17 -52.43 -19.62
CA LEU A 5 20.07 -51.49 -20.73
C LEU A 5 21.25 -50.53 -20.68
N THR A 6 21.97 -50.53 -21.76
CA THR A 6 23.28 -49.96 -22.00
C THR A 6 23.26 -48.46 -22.16
N ALA A 7 24.36 -47.84 -21.73
CA ALA A 7 24.72 -46.44 -21.84
C ALA A 7 24.99 -46.01 -23.30
N GLN A 8 23.94 -45.81 -24.12
CA GLN A 8 24.13 -45.39 -25.51
C GLN A 8 23.08 -44.42 -26.08
N GLU A 9 22.31 -43.70 -25.22
CA GLU A 9 21.36 -42.63 -25.67
C GLU A 9 21.61 -41.25 -25.06
N ALA A 10 22.80 -41.00 -24.53
CA ALA A 10 23.18 -39.71 -23.94
C ALA A 10 24.06 -38.85 -24.86
N GLN A 11 23.91 -38.96 -26.17
CA GLN A 11 24.66 -38.13 -27.13
C GLN A 11 23.85 -37.82 -28.38
N ARG A 12 22.83 -36.96 -28.26
CA ARG A 12 22.30 -36.14 -29.36
C ARG A 12 21.31 -35.15 -28.78
N ASN A 13 21.80 -33.93 -28.51
CA ASN A 13 21.19 -32.62 -28.80
C ASN A 13 21.89 -31.50 -27.99
N SER A 14 23.13 -31.25 -28.37
CA SER A 14 23.79 -29.98 -28.12
C SER A 14 23.46 -29.03 -29.30
N ASP A 15 22.42 -28.26 -29.19
CA ASP A 15 22.18 -27.13 -30.08
C ASP A 15 22.63 -25.83 -29.38
N PRO A 16 23.72 -25.18 -29.84
CA PRO A 16 24.29 -24.01 -29.20
C PRO A 16 23.72 -22.71 -29.77
N GLN A 17 22.41 -22.59 -29.95
CA GLN A 17 21.75 -21.34 -30.35
C GLN A 17 20.39 -21.12 -29.68
N LYS A 18 20.32 -21.15 -28.35
CA LYS A 18 19.33 -20.37 -27.63
C LYS A 18 19.99 -19.04 -27.21
N LYS A 19 19.82 -18.04 -28.07
CA LYS A 19 20.07 -16.62 -27.73
C LYS A 19 19.47 -16.33 -26.37
N LYS A 20 20.31 -15.89 -25.44
CA LYS A 20 19.88 -15.12 -24.28
C LYS A 20 19.05 -13.94 -24.81
N GLU A 21 17.75 -13.99 -24.66
CA GLU A 21 16.96 -12.78 -24.60
C GLU A 21 17.32 -12.10 -23.27
N GLU A 22 18.35 -11.28 -23.32
CA GLU A 22 18.58 -10.24 -22.32
C GLU A 22 17.40 -9.31 -22.41
N SER A 23 16.41 -9.48 -21.50
CA SER A 23 15.41 -8.47 -21.27
C SER A 23 16.14 -7.22 -20.75
N SER A 24 16.35 -6.28 -21.63
CA SER A 24 16.82 -4.94 -21.30
C SER A 24 15.79 -4.27 -20.38
N HIS A 25 15.98 -4.39 -19.08
CA HIS A 25 15.25 -3.65 -18.07
C HIS A 25 15.76 -2.21 -18.08
N SER A 26 15.21 -1.39 -18.98
CA SER A 26 15.50 0.03 -19.01
C SER A 26 14.75 0.71 -17.87
N GLY A 27 15.48 1.20 -16.87
CA GLY A 27 15.07 2.30 -16.02
C GLY A 27 14.42 1.96 -14.69
N GLY A 28 14.90 0.96 -13.97
CA GLY A 28 14.58 0.79 -12.55
C GLY A 28 15.81 1.10 -11.70
N SER A 29 15.66 1.90 -10.65
CA SER A 29 16.78 2.20 -9.80
C SER A 29 17.09 1.03 -8.88
N PHE A 30 18.32 0.58 -9.00
CA PHE A 30 18.97 -0.32 -8.08
C PHE A 30 20.14 0.42 -7.49
N GLY A 31 20.15 0.62 -6.16
CA GLY A 31 21.22 1.32 -5.50
C GLY A 31 21.86 0.46 -4.42
N SER A 32 23.18 0.51 -4.27
CA SER A 32 23.77 0.39 -2.95
C SER A 32 23.77 1.79 -2.38
N GLY A 33 22.81 2.09 -1.50
CA GLY A 33 22.77 3.35 -0.78
C GLY A 33 23.92 3.44 0.21
N LYS A 34 24.36 4.66 0.49
CA LYS A 34 25.32 4.90 1.57
C LYS A 34 24.58 4.82 2.90
N ARG A 35 25.13 4.13 3.89
CA ARG A 35 24.62 4.20 5.26
C ARG A 35 24.98 5.54 5.90
N PRO A 36 24.12 6.13 6.75
CA PRO A 36 22.77 5.67 7.05
C PRO A 36 21.85 5.85 5.85
N ILE A 37 20.77 5.03 5.76
CA ILE A 37 19.78 5.10 4.70
C ILE A 37 18.37 4.88 5.25
N ILE A 38 17.40 5.63 4.71
CA ILE A 38 15.98 5.45 4.93
C ILE A 38 15.31 5.23 3.58
N ILE A 39 14.46 4.23 3.48
CA ILE A 39 13.55 4.02 2.34
C ILE A 39 12.11 4.07 2.82
N SER A 40 11.20 4.54 1.98
CA SER A 40 9.76 4.50 2.29
C SER A 40 8.90 4.42 1.03
N ALA A 41 7.60 4.14 1.22
CA ALA A 41 6.60 4.45 0.22
C ALA A 41 6.64 5.95 -0.10
N ASN A 42 6.21 6.32 -1.32
CA ASN A 42 6.45 7.69 -1.81
C ASN A 42 5.69 8.78 -1.04
N ASN A 43 4.57 8.44 -0.36
CA ASN A 43 3.87 9.39 0.53
C ASN A 43 4.70 9.80 1.77
N GLY A 44 5.76 9.07 2.08
CA GLY A 44 6.73 9.44 3.14
C GLY A 44 7.82 10.43 2.71
N VAL A 45 7.95 10.76 1.41
CA VAL A 45 9.10 11.51 0.87
C VAL A 45 9.32 12.85 1.55
N ASN A 46 8.27 13.57 1.91
CA ASN A 46 8.36 14.89 2.53
C ASN A 46 8.90 14.86 3.97
N TYR A 47 8.89 13.70 4.60
CA TYR A 47 9.28 13.52 6.01
C TYR A 47 10.68 12.90 6.16
N LEU A 48 11.34 12.54 5.05
CA LEU A 48 12.63 11.87 5.08
C LEU A 48 13.77 12.74 5.63
N ASP A 49 13.78 14.03 5.34
CA ASP A 49 14.91 14.91 5.75
C ASP A 49 15.06 14.97 7.27
N ALA A 50 13.96 15.19 7.99
CA ALA A 50 13.98 15.25 9.46
C ALA A 50 14.30 13.89 10.10
N ALA A 51 13.76 12.81 9.54
CA ALA A 51 14.05 11.44 10.00
C ALA A 51 15.51 11.05 9.74
N PHE A 52 16.04 11.41 8.58
CA PHE A 52 17.44 11.15 8.24
C PHE A 52 18.41 11.94 9.12
N ALA A 53 18.13 13.22 9.38
CA ALA A 53 18.93 14.01 10.31
C ALA A 53 18.96 13.40 11.71
N PHE A 54 17.81 12.91 12.21
CA PHE A 54 17.71 12.20 13.48
C PHE A 54 18.54 10.92 13.48
N LEU A 55 18.40 10.08 12.43
CA LEU A 55 19.14 8.82 12.30
C LEU A 55 20.65 9.05 12.21
N LYS A 56 21.08 10.04 11.41
CA LYS A 56 22.49 10.43 11.27
C LYS A 56 23.07 10.99 12.57
N GLY A 57 22.26 11.60 13.41
CA GLY A 57 22.63 12.08 14.75
C GLY A 57 22.76 10.94 15.80
N GLY A 58 22.62 9.68 15.40
CA GLY A 58 22.72 8.52 16.29
C GLY A 58 21.38 8.10 16.91
N GLY A 59 20.27 8.61 16.38
CA GLY A 59 18.92 8.20 16.78
C GLY A 59 18.62 6.74 16.45
N ASP A 60 17.64 6.18 17.15
CA ASP A 60 17.16 4.81 16.96
C ASP A 60 16.52 4.60 15.57
N THR A 61 16.72 3.41 14.97
CA THR A 61 16.27 3.10 13.62
C THR A 61 14.75 2.99 13.53
N LEU A 62 14.07 2.43 14.54
CA LEU A 62 12.62 2.36 14.55
C LEU A 62 12.02 3.75 14.76
N ASP A 63 12.59 4.57 15.64
CA ASP A 63 12.14 5.94 15.83
C ASP A 63 12.33 6.80 14.58
N ALA A 64 13.38 6.56 13.80
CA ALA A 64 13.56 7.20 12.50
C ALA A 64 12.46 6.79 11.50
N ALA A 65 12.15 5.50 11.40
CA ALA A 65 11.08 4.99 10.54
C ALA A 65 9.71 5.54 10.96
N LEU A 66 9.41 5.55 12.26
CA LEU A 66 8.15 6.07 12.80
C LEU A 66 7.97 7.58 12.56
N ARG A 67 9.05 8.36 12.56
CA ARG A 67 9.00 9.80 12.21
C ARG A 67 8.51 10.02 10.78
N VAL A 68 8.91 9.14 9.85
CA VAL A 68 8.44 9.18 8.47
C VAL A 68 6.97 8.76 8.40
N VAL A 69 6.60 7.64 9.02
CA VAL A 69 5.24 7.08 8.99
C VAL A 69 4.21 8.01 9.64
N LYS A 70 4.59 8.63 10.76
CA LYS A 70 3.74 9.59 11.49
C LYS A 70 3.35 10.80 10.63
N GLY A 71 4.18 11.21 9.69
CA GLY A 71 3.89 12.36 8.83
C GLY A 71 2.57 12.21 8.06
N PRO A 72 2.41 11.20 7.21
CA PRO A 72 1.14 10.91 6.56
C PRO A 72 0.00 10.58 7.54
N GLU A 73 0.26 9.89 8.68
CA GLU A 73 -0.79 9.65 9.69
C GLU A 73 -1.39 10.94 10.26
N ASP A 74 -0.61 12.02 10.31
CA ASP A 74 -1.06 13.33 10.79
C ASP A 74 -1.64 14.22 9.68
N ASP A 75 -1.41 13.90 8.40
CA ASP A 75 -1.85 14.73 7.27
C ASP A 75 -3.31 14.42 6.89
N PRO A 76 -4.27 15.34 7.14
CA PRO A 76 -5.68 15.12 6.79
C PRO A 76 -5.93 15.04 5.28
N ASN A 77 -4.93 15.32 4.45
CA ASN A 77 -5.02 15.20 3.00
C ASN A 77 -4.53 13.83 2.47
N ASP A 78 -3.84 13.04 3.28
CA ASP A 78 -3.54 11.65 2.96
C ASP A 78 -4.73 10.77 3.38
N ASP A 79 -5.55 10.37 2.41
CA ASP A 79 -6.74 9.55 2.66
C ASP A 79 -6.46 8.04 2.77
N SER A 80 -5.19 7.68 2.89
CA SER A 80 -4.71 6.29 2.90
C SER A 80 -4.25 5.80 4.27
N VAL A 81 -4.02 6.70 5.21
CA VAL A 81 -3.50 6.40 6.58
C VAL A 81 -4.04 7.41 7.59
N GLY A 82 -4.07 7.06 8.86
CA GLY A 82 -4.25 8.00 9.98
C GLY A 82 -5.49 8.91 9.91
N LEU A 83 -5.26 10.21 10.15
CA LEU A 83 -6.30 11.24 10.12
C LEU A 83 -6.77 11.48 8.68
N GLY A 84 -8.06 11.29 8.43
CA GLY A 84 -8.64 11.46 7.10
C GLY A 84 -8.58 10.21 6.23
N GLY A 85 -8.08 9.09 6.76
CA GLY A 85 -8.15 7.80 6.09
C GLY A 85 -9.59 7.48 5.65
N LEU A 86 -9.76 6.91 4.44
CA LEU A 86 -11.09 6.54 3.96
C LEU A 86 -11.70 5.46 4.86
N PRO A 87 -12.98 5.61 5.24
CA PRO A 87 -13.62 4.74 6.22
C PRO A 87 -14.01 3.38 5.64
N ASN A 88 -14.47 2.49 6.52
CA ASN A 88 -15.19 1.29 6.15
C ASN A 88 -16.59 1.63 5.56
N GLU A 89 -17.37 0.65 5.16
CA GLU A 89 -18.71 0.82 4.55
C GLU A 89 -19.73 1.50 5.49
N GLU A 90 -19.49 1.46 6.80
CA GLU A 90 -20.32 2.11 7.83
C GLU A 90 -19.88 3.54 8.14
N GLY A 91 -18.85 4.05 7.47
CA GLY A 91 -18.34 5.42 7.70
C GLY A 91 -17.38 5.52 8.88
N VAL A 92 -16.83 4.42 9.37
CA VAL A 92 -15.88 4.39 10.49
C VAL A 92 -14.46 4.18 9.97
N VAL A 93 -13.54 5.08 10.35
CA VAL A 93 -12.12 4.90 10.04
C VAL A 93 -11.53 3.84 10.96
N GLU A 94 -10.98 2.78 10.37
CA GLU A 94 -10.30 1.68 11.05
C GLU A 94 -8.88 1.59 10.54
N LEU A 95 -7.90 1.64 11.45
CA LEU A 95 -6.48 1.74 11.15
C LEU A 95 -5.72 0.50 11.61
N ASP A 96 -4.69 0.16 10.83
CA ASP A 96 -3.82 -0.98 11.09
C ASP A 96 -2.35 -0.53 11.05
N ALA A 97 -1.49 -1.11 11.88
CA ALA A 97 -0.04 -0.88 11.79
C ALA A 97 0.75 -2.04 12.40
N CYS A 98 1.98 -2.19 11.94
CA CYS A 98 2.97 -2.99 12.63
C CYS A 98 4.36 -2.34 12.56
N CYS A 99 5.21 -2.68 13.53
CA CYS A 99 6.61 -2.30 13.55
C CYS A 99 7.49 -3.46 13.99
N MET A 100 8.74 -3.46 13.54
CA MET A 100 9.77 -4.41 13.94
C MET A 100 11.08 -3.67 14.23
N HIS A 101 11.62 -3.90 15.42
CA HIS A 101 12.89 -3.35 15.87
C HIS A 101 13.98 -4.40 15.76
N GLY A 102 14.82 -4.31 14.74
CA GLY A 102 15.87 -5.29 14.48
C GLY A 102 16.84 -5.49 15.64
N PRO A 103 17.42 -4.44 16.25
CA PRO A 103 18.39 -4.60 17.34
C PRO A 103 17.88 -5.43 18.50
N THR A 104 16.62 -5.32 18.88
CA THR A 104 16.02 -6.11 19.97
C THR A 104 15.27 -7.35 19.50
N ARG A 105 15.11 -7.51 18.17
CA ARG A 105 14.34 -8.60 17.54
C ARG A 105 12.89 -8.67 18.04
N ARG A 106 12.33 -7.53 18.44
CA ARG A 106 10.95 -7.39 18.94
C ARG A 106 10.05 -6.83 17.85
N ALA A 107 8.77 -7.11 17.98
CA ALA A 107 7.74 -6.64 17.08
C ALA A 107 6.49 -6.20 17.85
N GLY A 108 5.73 -5.28 17.28
CA GLY A 108 4.43 -4.86 17.78
C GLY A 108 3.48 -4.58 16.65
N SER A 109 2.18 -4.77 16.87
CA SER A 109 1.16 -4.66 15.85
C SER A 109 -0.19 -4.29 16.45
N VAL A 110 -0.99 -3.54 15.70
CA VAL A 110 -2.38 -3.26 16.01
C VAL A 110 -3.24 -3.33 14.74
N GLY A 111 -4.46 -3.84 14.87
CA GLY A 111 -5.40 -3.96 13.76
C GLY A 111 -6.81 -3.52 14.12
N GLY A 112 -7.52 -2.88 13.16
CA GLY A 112 -8.89 -2.43 13.32
C GLY A 112 -9.06 -1.38 14.44
N VAL A 113 -8.06 -0.52 14.65
CA VAL A 113 -8.08 0.50 15.70
C VAL A 113 -8.91 1.70 15.25
N ARG A 114 -9.81 2.15 16.11
CA ARG A 114 -10.66 3.32 15.89
C ARG A 114 -10.22 4.48 16.76
N ASN A 115 -10.52 5.70 16.35
CA ASN A 115 -10.35 6.92 17.13
C ASN A 115 -8.91 7.29 17.54
N ILE A 116 -7.90 6.56 17.11
CA ILE A 116 -6.47 6.83 17.41
C ILE A 116 -5.73 6.99 16.08
N LYS A 117 -5.24 8.18 15.77
CA LYS A 117 -4.64 8.45 14.44
C LYS A 117 -3.24 7.86 14.25
N ASN A 118 -2.40 7.87 15.28
CA ASN A 118 -0.99 7.42 15.18
C ASN A 118 -0.85 5.96 15.61
N VAL A 119 -1.46 5.05 14.87
CA VAL A 119 -1.46 3.61 15.21
C VAL A 119 -0.08 2.97 15.05
N SER A 120 0.82 3.56 14.27
CA SER A 120 2.22 3.16 14.19
C SER A 120 2.94 3.32 15.54
N LEU A 121 2.67 4.40 16.28
CA LEU A 121 3.21 4.61 17.62
C LEU A 121 2.55 3.66 18.63
N VAL A 122 1.27 3.33 18.48
CA VAL A 122 0.60 2.32 19.32
C VAL A 122 1.21 0.94 19.10
N SER A 123 1.54 0.58 17.85
CA SER A 123 2.23 -0.70 17.57
C SER A 123 3.58 -0.78 18.29
N LYS A 124 4.35 0.33 18.33
CA LYS A 124 5.58 0.42 19.13
C LYS A 124 5.30 0.26 20.63
N ALA A 125 4.26 0.92 21.14
CA ALA A 125 3.89 0.78 22.57
C ALA A 125 3.52 -0.66 22.93
N VAL A 126 2.82 -1.40 22.06
CA VAL A 126 2.56 -2.84 22.26
C VAL A 126 3.87 -3.61 22.38
N MET A 127 4.82 -3.36 21.49
CA MET A 127 6.14 -3.99 21.50
C MET A 127 6.93 -3.69 22.79
N GLU A 128 6.88 -2.44 23.28
CA GLU A 128 7.72 -1.99 24.38
C GLU A 128 7.15 -2.35 25.76
N HIS A 129 5.82 -2.28 25.90
CA HIS A 129 5.17 -2.35 27.22
C HIS A 129 4.40 -3.64 27.46
N THR A 130 4.41 -4.59 26.52
CA THR A 130 3.72 -5.87 26.70
C THR A 130 4.58 -7.06 26.30
N GLY A 131 4.16 -8.27 26.69
CA GLY A 131 4.71 -9.54 26.17
C GLY A 131 4.02 -9.98 24.88
N HIS A 132 3.06 -9.20 24.37
CA HIS A 132 2.29 -9.55 23.17
C HIS A 132 2.90 -8.91 21.93
N VAL A 133 2.60 -9.49 20.76
CA VAL A 133 2.97 -8.91 19.48
C VAL A 133 1.80 -8.14 18.86
N MET A 134 0.55 -8.55 19.08
CA MET A 134 -0.60 -7.97 18.38
C MET A 134 -1.78 -7.74 19.34
N LEU A 135 -2.38 -6.55 19.25
CA LEU A 135 -3.66 -6.19 19.84
C LEU A 135 -4.62 -5.72 18.71
N VAL A 136 -5.93 -5.99 18.86
CA VAL A 136 -6.90 -5.65 17.81
C VAL A 136 -8.15 -4.97 18.37
N GLY A 137 -8.83 -4.19 17.50
CA GLY A 137 -10.13 -3.60 17.73
C GLY A 137 -10.20 -2.74 19.00
N GLU A 138 -11.31 -2.84 19.72
CA GLU A 138 -11.56 -2.08 20.96
C GLU A 138 -10.49 -2.33 22.05
N GLY A 139 -9.93 -3.53 22.11
CA GLY A 139 -8.85 -3.85 23.05
C GLY A 139 -7.59 -3.02 22.76
N ALA A 140 -7.23 -2.88 21.51
CA ALA A 140 -6.10 -2.06 21.08
C ALA A 140 -6.37 -0.57 21.32
N GLU A 141 -7.59 -0.08 21.06
CA GLU A 141 -7.97 1.31 21.36
C GLU A 141 -7.89 1.61 22.86
N ARG A 142 -8.43 0.73 23.72
CA ARG A 142 -8.33 0.91 25.19
C ARG A 142 -6.88 0.91 25.67
N PHE A 143 -6.05 0.02 25.14
CA PHE A 143 -4.62 0.01 25.42
C PHE A 143 -3.97 1.34 25.01
N ALA A 144 -4.24 1.84 23.79
CA ALA A 144 -3.71 3.11 23.31
C ALA A 144 -4.07 4.26 24.25
N VAL A 145 -5.34 4.35 24.68
CA VAL A 145 -5.81 5.38 25.62
C VAL A 145 -5.09 5.26 26.96
N ALA A 146 -4.92 4.04 27.49
CA ALA A 146 -4.17 3.79 28.73
C ALA A 146 -2.70 4.23 28.62
N MET A 147 -2.11 4.15 27.42
CA MET A 147 -0.76 4.63 27.12
C MET A 147 -0.67 6.13 26.85
N GLY A 148 -1.81 6.87 26.95
CA GLY A 148 -1.86 8.33 26.80
C GLY A 148 -2.14 8.84 25.39
N TYR A 149 -2.49 7.99 24.44
CA TYR A 149 -2.91 8.42 23.09
C TYR A 149 -4.34 8.95 23.14
N PRO A 150 -4.60 10.17 22.62
CA PRO A 150 -5.94 10.77 22.67
C PRO A 150 -6.90 10.09 21.68
N ARG A 151 -8.18 10.06 22.04
CA ARG A 151 -9.24 9.76 21.07
C ARG A 151 -9.54 11.00 20.23
N GLU A 152 -9.59 10.82 18.91
CA GLU A 152 -9.86 11.85 17.92
C GLU A 152 -10.89 11.32 16.90
N ASN A 153 -11.71 12.23 16.34
CA ASN A 153 -12.52 11.87 15.18
C ASN A 153 -11.62 11.84 13.93
N LEU A 154 -11.42 10.66 13.38
CA LEU A 154 -10.54 10.46 12.23
C LEU A 154 -11.22 10.72 10.88
N LEU A 155 -12.56 10.71 10.84
CA LEU A 155 -13.33 10.97 9.63
C LEU A 155 -13.39 12.48 9.36
N THR A 156 -12.51 12.97 8.51
CA THR A 156 -12.54 14.37 8.06
C THR A 156 -13.77 14.65 7.21
N GLU A 157 -14.15 15.93 7.09
CA GLU A 157 -15.29 16.34 6.24
C GLU A 157 -15.11 15.91 4.77
N ARG A 158 -13.88 15.94 4.28
CA ARG A 158 -13.53 15.45 2.94
C ARG A 158 -13.80 13.95 2.81
N SER A 159 -13.25 13.14 3.70
CA SER A 159 -13.42 11.67 3.66
C SER A 159 -14.88 11.28 3.88
N ARG A 160 -15.62 12.03 4.72
CA ARG A 160 -17.05 11.86 4.94
C ARG A 160 -17.85 12.10 3.64
N LYS A 161 -17.56 13.16 2.90
CA LYS A 161 -18.25 13.46 1.62
C LYS A 161 -17.96 12.39 0.57
N ILE A 162 -16.72 11.89 0.48
CA ILE A 162 -16.34 10.81 -0.44
C ILE A 162 -17.09 9.52 -0.06
N TRP A 163 -17.16 9.19 1.23
CA TRP A 163 -17.93 8.03 1.71
C TRP A 163 -19.42 8.15 1.40
N LEU A 164 -20.04 9.34 1.61
CA LEU A 164 -21.45 9.55 1.26
C LEU A 164 -21.69 9.35 -0.24
N LEU A 165 -20.83 9.91 -1.09
CA LEU A 165 -20.92 9.73 -2.54
C LEU A 165 -20.82 8.24 -2.92
N TRP A 166 -19.92 7.49 -2.27
CA TRP A 166 -19.82 6.04 -2.46
C TRP A 166 -21.09 5.32 -1.99
N LYS A 167 -21.60 5.67 -0.81
CA LYS A 167 -22.78 5.04 -0.20
C LYS A 167 -24.00 5.24 -1.08
N GLU A 168 -24.25 6.45 -1.57
CA GLU A 168 -25.34 6.76 -2.50
C GLU A 168 -25.23 5.98 -3.81
N ALA A 169 -24.00 5.84 -4.34
CA ALA A 169 -23.76 5.14 -5.61
C ALA A 169 -23.93 3.61 -5.52
N HIS A 170 -23.82 3.03 -4.32
CA HIS A 170 -23.82 1.58 -4.11
C HIS A 170 -24.95 1.08 -3.20
N SER A 171 -25.79 1.97 -2.68
CA SER A 171 -26.95 1.56 -1.87
C SER A 171 -28.03 0.96 -2.76
N THR A 172 -28.36 -0.31 -2.50
CA THR A 172 -29.45 -1.03 -3.18
C THR A 172 -30.60 -1.38 -2.23
N ASP A 173 -30.30 -1.44 -0.92
CA ASP A 173 -31.22 -1.98 0.09
C ASP A 173 -31.78 -0.92 1.02
N ASP A 174 -31.17 0.27 1.05
CA ASP A 174 -31.60 1.38 1.88
C ASP A 174 -31.46 2.71 1.11
N TRP A 175 -32.22 3.71 1.51
CA TRP A 175 -32.36 4.97 0.79
C TRP A 175 -31.24 5.97 1.15
N TRP A 176 -30.07 5.71 0.66
CA TRP A 176 -28.92 6.61 0.78
C TRP A 176 -28.77 7.49 -0.47
N GLY A 177 -29.70 8.38 -0.66
CA GLY A 177 -29.69 9.31 -1.78
C GLY A 177 -30.40 10.59 -1.40
N PRO A 178 -30.52 11.55 -2.31
CA PRO A 178 -31.16 12.84 -2.06
C PRO A 178 -32.65 12.70 -1.68
N GLY A 179 -33.28 11.56 -1.93
CA GLY A 179 -34.64 11.25 -1.57
C GLY A 179 -35.63 12.32 -2.05
N LEU A 180 -36.56 12.67 -1.19
CA LEU A 180 -37.60 13.68 -1.49
C LEU A 180 -37.06 15.11 -1.70
N ALA A 181 -35.80 15.37 -1.41
CA ALA A 181 -35.17 16.67 -1.69
C ALA A 181 -34.87 16.88 -3.18
N ASP A 182 -34.83 15.80 -3.96
CA ASP A 182 -34.69 15.85 -5.42
C ASP A 182 -35.98 15.36 -6.07
N PRO A 183 -36.79 16.24 -6.73
CA PRO A 183 -38.06 15.85 -7.35
C PRO A 183 -37.89 14.87 -8.54
N HIS A 184 -36.67 14.69 -9.02
CA HIS A 184 -36.37 13.76 -10.10
C HIS A 184 -35.72 12.45 -9.60
N TRP A 185 -35.48 12.34 -8.27
CA TRP A 185 -34.91 11.12 -7.70
C TRP A 185 -35.93 10.00 -7.67
N ILE A 186 -35.53 8.87 -8.25
CA ILE A 186 -36.32 7.64 -8.23
C ILE A 186 -35.59 6.66 -7.31
N PRO A 187 -36.29 6.05 -6.32
CA PRO A 187 -35.69 5.01 -5.50
C PRO A 187 -35.08 3.91 -6.36
N PRO A 188 -33.93 3.31 -5.96
CA PRO A 188 -33.44 2.10 -6.61
C PRO A 188 -34.56 1.08 -6.60
N SER A 189 -34.99 0.63 -7.77
CA SER A 189 -35.92 -0.49 -7.85
C SER A 189 -35.19 -1.75 -7.43
N THR A 190 -35.90 -2.70 -6.80
CA THR A 190 -35.40 -4.05 -6.49
C THR A 190 -35.02 -4.85 -7.75
N GLU A 191 -35.39 -4.35 -8.90
CA GLU A 191 -34.88 -4.83 -10.18
C GLU A 191 -33.46 -4.27 -10.39
N SER A 192 -32.52 -5.19 -10.52
CA SER A 192 -31.11 -4.90 -10.79
C SER A 192 -30.95 -3.68 -11.71
N ALA A 193 -30.15 -2.71 -11.29
CA ALA A 193 -29.80 -1.55 -12.11
C ALA A 193 -29.46 -2.04 -13.52
N PRO A 194 -29.98 -1.38 -14.59
CA PRO A 194 -29.75 -1.86 -15.95
C PRO A 194 -28.26 -2.02 -16.18
N GLN A 195 -27.84 -3.23 -16.58
CA GLN A 195 -26.44 -3.55 -16.93
C GLN A 195 -25.92 -2.72 -18.11
N SER A 196 -26.72 -1.79 -18.62
CA SER A 196 -26.50 -1.00 -19.82
C SER A 196 -26.36 0.50 -19.59
N GLU A 197 -26.23 0.96 -18.33
CA GLU A 197 -25.91 2.38 -18.13
C GLU A 197 -24.56 2.70 -18.79
N LEU A 198 -24.58 3.62 -19.76
CA LEU A 198 -23.36 4.08 -20.39
C LEU A 198 -22.44 4.66 -19.30
N TRP A 199 -21.16 4.28 -19.32
CA TRP A 199 -20.16 4.75 -18.37
C TRP A 199 -20.14 6.27 -18.18
N GLN A 200 -20.41 7.01 -19.27
CA GLN A 200 -20.53 8.47 -19.27
C GLN A 200 -21.72 8.98 -18.45
N GLU A 201 -22.87 8.30 -18.51
CA GLU A 201 -24.05 8.64 -17.74
C GLU A 201 -23.81 8.41 -16.25
N ARG A 202 -23.14 7.31 -15.89
CA ARG A 202 -22.75 7.02 -14.52
C ARG A 202 -21.81 8.09 -13.94
N ILE A 203 -20.79 8.52 -14.70
CA ILE A 203 -19.88 9.59 -14.28
C ILE A 203 -20.66 10.90 -14.11
N HIS A 204 -21.51 11.26 -15.05
CA HIS A 204 -22.30 12.50 -14.99
C HIS A 204 -23.19 12.52 -13.75
N ARG A 205 -23.90 11.44 -13.45
CA ARG A 205 -24.72 11.31 -12.24
C ARG A 205 -23.88 11.45 -10.97
N LEU A 206 -22.72 10.82 -10.89
CA LEU A 206 -21.81 10.95 -9.74
C LEU A 206 -21.29 12.39 -9.60
N GLU A 207 -21.07 13.10 -10.70
CA GLU A 207 -20.65 14.50 -10.69
C GLU A 207 -21.74 15.44 -10.14
N GLU A 208 -23.00 15.22 -10.54
CA GLU A 208 -24.14 15.93 -9.95
C GLU A 208 -24.32 15.64 -8.47
N HIS A 209 -24.20 14.38 -8.03
CA HIS A 209 -24.27 14.01 -6.62
C HIS A 209 -23.14 14.63 -5.81
N ALA A 210 -21.90 14.60 -6.34
CA ALA A 210 -20.76 15.24 -5.71
C ALA A 210 -20.98 16.75 -5.51
N ALA A 211 -21.62 17.42 -6.49
CA ALA A 211 -22.00 18.83 -6.38
C ALA A 211 -23.04 19.06 -5.26
N LYS A 212 -24.08 18.22 -5.19
CA LYS A 212 -25.12 18.31 -4.14
C LYS A 212 -24.55 18.09 -2.73
N LEU A 213 -23.54 17.20 -2.60
CA LEU A 213 -22.80 16.98 -1.34
C LEU A 213 -21.83 18.12 -1.00
N GLY A 214 -21.73 19.13 -1.86
CA GLY A 214 -20.84 20.27 -1.65
C GLY A 214 -19.37 19.89 -1.78
N ILE A 215 -19.03 18.96 -2.67
CA ILE A 215 -17.66 18.72 -3.07
C ILE A 215 -17.27 19.79 -4.09
N GLU A 216 -16.20 20.51 -3.79
CA GLU A 216 -15.69 21.58 -4.65
C GLU A 216 -15.38 21.06 -6.07
N PRO A 217 -15.64 21.85 -7.13
CA PRO A 217 -15.51 21.39 -8.53
C PRO A 217 -14.18 20.72 -8.86
N GLU A 218 -13.07 21.28 -8.39
CA GLU A 218 -11.72 20.78 -8.60
C GLU A 218 -11.45 19.40 -7.94
N PHE A 219 -12.27 19.03 -6.93
CA PHE A 219 -12.11 17.76 -6.21
C PHE A 219 -13.08 16.67 -6.64
N ARG A 220 -14.14 17.00 -7.40
CA ARG A 220 -15.20 16.04 -7.76
C ARG A 220 -14.69 14.81 -8.47
N MET A 221 -13.86 15.01 -9.50
CA MET A 221 -13.34 13.87 -10.25
C MET A 221 -12.40 12.97 -9.43
N ALA A 222 -11.65 13.54 -8.51
CA ALA A 222 -10.84 12.75 -7.60
C ALA A 222 -11.72 11.94 -6.63
N ALA A 223 -12.83 12.50 -6.14
CA ALA A 223 -13.81 11.79 -5.31
C ALA A 223 -14.49 10.67 -6.11
N ILE A 224 -14.93 10.94 -7.34
CA ILE A 224 -15.56 9.94 -8.22
C ILE A 224 -14.60 8.77 -8.50
N ARG A 225 -13.31 9.05 -8.74
CA ARG A 225 -12.32 7.97 -8.88
C ARG A 225 -12.26 7.08 -7.65
N ARG A 226 -12.29 7.62 -6.45
CA ARG A 226 -12.28 6.82 -5.21
C ARG A 226 -13.53 5.98 -5.04
N VAL A 227 -14.66 6.45 -5.51
CA VAL A 227 -15.93 5.69 -5.52
C VAL A 227 -15.88 4.54 -6.51
N LEU A 228 -15.41 4.79 -7.73
CA LEU A 228 -15.38 3.81 -8.82
C LEU A 228 -14.19 2.84 -8.72
N SER A 229 -13.10 3.30 -8.09
CA SER A 229 -11.87 2.54 -7.87
C SER A 229 -11.38 2.81 -6.44
N PRO A 230 -11.97 2.12 -5.44
CA PRO A 230 -11.56 2.30 -4.06
C PRO A 230 -10.06 2.09 -3.89
N PRO A 231 -9.31 3.11 -3.42
CA PRO A 231 -7.87 2.99 -3.30
C PRO A 231 -7.49 2.03 -2.17
N THR A 232 -6.38 1.37 -2.36
CA THR A 232 -5.58 0.81 -1.27
C THR A 232 -4.47 1.81 -0.97
N GLY A 233 -4.39 2.25 0.28
CA GLY A 233 -3.36 3.20 0.68
C GLY A 233 -2.61 2.72 1.91
N THR A 234 -1.32 2.89 1.91
CA THR A 234 -0.44 2.40 2.98
C THR A 234 0.86 3.19 2.94
N ILE A 235 1.51 3.34 4.06
CA ILE A 235 2.92 3.74 4.13
C ILE A 235 3.76 2.62 4.73
N HIS A 236 4.91 2.34 4.11
CA HIS A 236 6.00 1.56 4.71
C HIS A 236 7.24 2.42 4.80
N CYS A 237 8.02 2.23 5.86
CA CYS A 237 9.34 2.83 6.03
C CYS A 237 10.30 1.84 6.68
N SER A 238 11.52 1.75 6.13
CA SER A 238 12.66 1.03 6.73
C SER A 238 13.83 1.97 6.90
N ALA A 239 14.52 1.90 8.03
CA ALA A 239 15.71 2.69 8.33
C ALA A 239 16.87 1.80 8.75
N LEU A 240 18.05 2.11 8.24
CA LEU A 240 19.33 1.44 8.50
C LEU A 240 20.38 2.47 8.89
N ASN A 241 21.00 2.31 10.05
CA ASN A 241 22.04 3.24 10.52
C ASN A 241 23.47 2.78 10.14
N ASP A 242 24.47 3.60 10.49
CA ASP A 242 25.89 3.31 10.22
C ASP A 242 26.40 2.06 10.95
N LYS A 243 25.80 1.71 12.09
CA LYS A 243 26.14 0.50 12.86
C LYS A 243 25.60 -0.78 12.22
N GLY A 244 24.75 -0.66 11.18
CA GLY A 244 24.08 -1.79 10.56
C GLY A 244 22.85 -2.28 11.36
N GLU A 245 22.29 -1.45 12.24
CA GLU A 245 21.00 -1.68 12.89
C GLU A 245 19.89 -1.28 11.93
N ILE A 246 18.85 -2.13 11.82
CA ILE A 246 17.77 -1.95 10.86
C ILE A 246 16.40 -2.15 11.53
N SER A 247 15.42 -1.32 11.18
CA SER A 247 14.04 -1.43 11.66
C SER A 247 13.06 -1.06 10.57
N GLY A 248 11.80 -1.52 10.70
CA GLY A 248 10.74 -1.23 9.74
C GLY A 248 9.39 -1.01 10.40
N CYS A 249 8.53 -0.25 9.74
CA CYS A 249 7.17 0.04 10.17
C CYS A 249 6.23 0.21 8.97
N THR A 250 4.99 -0.26 9.12
CA THR A 250 3.93 -0.11 8.11
C THR A 250 2.66 0.37 8.79
N SER A 251 1.94 1.31 8.19
CA SER A 251 0.66 1.85 8.67
C SER A 251 -0.33 2.08 7.52
N THR A 252 -1.63 1.90 7.80
CA THR A 252 -2.69 2.00 6.78
C THR A 252 -4.06 2.28 7.38
N SER A 253 -4.96 2.87 6.57
CA SER A 253 -6.41 2.80 6.77
C SER A 253 -7.04 1.61 6.03
N GLY A 254 -6.24 0.80 5.36
CA GLY A 254 -6.67 -0.40 4.63
C GLY A 254 -7.33 -0.10 3.28
N LEU A 255 -8.23 -0.98 2.87
CA LEU A 255 -9.06 -0.80 1.69
C LEU A 255 -10.19 0.19 2.01
N ALA A 256 -10.39 1.20 1.16
CA ALA A 256 -11.52 2.11 1.29
C ALA A 256 -12.86 1.37 1.19
N PHE A 257 -13.81 1.72 2.04
CA PHE A 257 -15.16 1.15 2.12
C PHE A 257 -15.17 -0.36 2.39
N LYS A 258 -14.14 -0.84 3.07
CA LYS A 258 -14.01 -2.24 3.50
C LYS A 258 -15.13 -2.66 4.44
N LEU A 259 -15.36 -3.96 4.55
CA LEU A 259 -16.22 -4.50 5.60
C LEU A 259 -15.67 -4.13 6.98
N PRO A 260 -16.53 -3.77 7.97
CA PRO A 260 -16.09 -3.51 9.33
C PRO A 260 -15.28 -4.66 9.91
N GLY A 261 -14.12 -4.33 10.49
CA GLY A 261 -13.20 -5.34 11.05
C GLY A 261 -12.26 -6.00 10.03
N ARG A 262 -12.33 -5.67 8.73
CA ARG A 262 -11.33 -6.14 7.77
C ARG A 262 -9.97 -5.54 8.09
N CYS A 263 -8.99 -6.38 8.33
CA CYS A 263 -7.56 -6.02 8.37
C CYS A 263 -6.87 -6.53 7.11
N GLY A 264 -6.01 -5.69 6.51
CA GLY A 264 -5.13 -6.09 5.42
C GLY A 264 -3.85 -6.75 5.92
N ASP A 265 -2.82 -6.66 5.11
CA ASP A 265 -1.48 -7.18 5.41
C ASP A 265 -0.69 -6.32 6.41
N SER A 266 -0.97 -5.02 6.48
CA SER A 266 -0.16 -4.04 7.22
C SER A 266 0.04 -4.39 8.71
N PRO A 267 -0.93 -4.93 9.46
CA PRO A 267 -0.72 -5.33 10.85
C PRO A 267 -0.09 -6.73 10.99
N ILE A 268 0.07 -7.47 9.89
CA ILE A 268 0.54 -8.86 9.91
C ILE A 268 2.05 -8.90 9.72
N ILE A 269 2.78 -9.24 10.80
CA ILE A 269 4.22 -9.47 10.75
C ILE A 269 4.52 -10.60 9.76
N GLY A 270 5.39 -10.32 8.78
CA GLY A 270 5.72 -11.23 7.70
C GLY A 270 4.97 -10.95 6.39
N ALA A 271 3.85 -10.26 6.43
CA ALA A 271 3.13 -9.84 5.24
C ALA A 271 3.38 -8.36 4.92
N GLY A 272 2.78 -7.42 5.67
CA GLY A 272 2.92 -5.99 5.42
C GLY A 272 4.27 -5.40 5.82
N CYS A 273 4.94 -6.01 6.80
CA CYS A 273 6.30 -5.67 7.22
C CYS A 273 7.01 -6.91 7.76
N TYR A 274 8.29 -7.05 7.43
CA TYR A 274 9.19 -8.00 8.09
C TYR A 274 10.60 -7.44 8.14
N THR A 275 11.22 -7.51 9.32
CA THR A 275 12.60 -7.06 9.53
C THR A 275 13.39 -8.12 10.27
N ASP A 276 14.51 -8.51 9.71
CA ASP A 276 15.52 -9.33 10.36
C ASP A 276 16.83 -8.57 10.46
N GLN A 277 17.32 -8.41 11.69
CA GLN A 277 18.55 -7.66 11.99
C GLN A 277 19.76 -8.17 11.20
N ASP A 278 19.80 -9.45 10.88
CA ASP A 278 20.97 -10.05 10.23
C ASP A 278 20.89 -10.01 8.69
N VAL A 279 19.69 -9.67 8.14
CA VAL A 279 19.42 -9.74 6.70
C VAL A 279 18.98 -8.41 6.11
N GLY A 280 17.86 -7.85 6.62
CA GLY A 280 17.25 -6.67 6.04
C GLY A 280 15.79 -6.49 6.45
N SER A 281 15.12 -5.58 5.76
CA SER A 281 13.72 -5.24 5.98
C SER A 281 12.97 -5.16 4.65
N ALA A 282 11.72 -5.58 4.66
CA ALA A 282 10.80 -5.42 3.55
C ALA A 282 9.41 -5.02 4.04
N GLY A 283 8.69 -4.27 3.23
CA GLY A 283 7.29 -3.95 3.46
C GLY A 283 6.54 -3.71 2.17
N ALA A 284 5.21 -3.63 2.29
CA ALA A 284 4.33 -3.66 1.15
C ALA A 284 3.27 -2.56 1.19
N THR A 285 2.77 -2.20 -0.01
CA THR A 285 1.53 -1.44 -0.21
C THR A 285 0.73 -2.08 -1.35
N GLY A 286 -0.59 -1.99 -1.30
CA GLY A 286 -1.46 -2.50 -2.36
C GLY A 286 -2.48 -3.53 -1.88
N SER A 287 -2.69 -4.59 -2.67
CA SER A 287 -3.68 -5.64 -2.43
C SER A 287 -3.25 -6.55 -1.27
N GLY A 288 -3.63 -6.16 -0.05
CA GLY A 288 -3.18 -6.80 1.19
C GLY A 288 -3.46 -8.29 1.26
N GLU A 289 -4.63 -8.74 0.80
CA GLU A 289 -5.03 -10.14 0.76
C GLU A 289 -4.05 -11.00 -0.06
N GLU A 290 -3.56 -10.46 -1.17
CA GLU A 290 -2.61 -11.18 -2.02
C GLU A 290 -1.24 -11.31 -1.36
N ASN A 291 -0.84 -10.26 -0.65
CA ASN A 291 0.39 -10.25 0.12
C ASN A 291 0.35 -11.22 1.31
N ILE A 292 -0.78 -11.29 2.02
CA ILE A 292 -0.97 -12.25 3.13
C ILE A 292 -0.76 -13.68 2.64
N LYS A 293 -1.39 -14.06 1.51
CA LYS A 293 -1.32 -15.43 0.95
C LYS A 293 0.09 -15.89 0.63
N VAL A 294 1.00 -14.97 0.39
CA VAL A 294 2.40 -15.28 0.04
C VAL A 294 3.40 -14.90 1.15
N ALA A 295 2.92 -14.35 2.28
CA ALA A 295 3.76 -13.82 3.36
C ALA A 295 4.90 -12.94 2.78
N GLY A 296 4.54 -11.96 1.95
CA GLY A 296 5.44 -11.36 0.98
C GLY A 296 6.68 -10.71 1.57
N ALA A 297 6.55 -9.92 2.66
CA ALA A 297 7.70 -9.29 3.28
C ALA A 297 8.67 -10.33 3.88
N HIS A 298 8.18 -11.38 4.54
CA HIS A 298 8.99 -12.48 5.04
C HIS A 298 9.66 -13.24 3.89
N THR A 299 8.90 -13.58 2.84
CA THR A 299 9.42 -14.23 1.64
C THR A 299 10.60 -13.48 1.04
N ILE A 300 10.50 -12.15 0.92
CA ILE A 300 11.56 -11.30 0.39
C ILE A 300 12.80 -11.34 1.29
N VAL A 301 12.64 -11.20 2.61
CA VAL A 301 13.77 -11.23 3.53
C VAL A 301 14.44 -12.61 3.55
N GLU A 302 13.68 -13.71 3.49
CA GLU A 302 14.24 -15.05 3.40
C GLU A 302 14.96 -15.28 2.04
N ASN A 303 14.43 -14.79 0.95
CA ASN A 303 15.12 -14.82 -0.35
C ASN A 303 16.47 -14.07 -0.27
N MET A 304 16.51 -12.89 0.39
CA MET A 304 17.77 -12.17 0.64
C MET A 304 18.71 -12.95 1.57
N ARG A 305 18.20 -13.67 2.58
CA ARG A 305 18.99 -14.55 3.45
C ARG A 305 19.70 -15.64 2.66
N HIS A 306 19.06 -16.16 1.61
CA HIS A 306 19.62 -17.15 0.70
C HIS A 306 20.45 -16.55 -0.44
N GLY A 307 20.80 -15.26 -0.34
CA GLY A 307 21.74 -14.59 -1.24
C GLY A 307 21.11 -13.88 -2.44
N MET A 308 19.79 -13.86 -2.57
CA MET A 308 19.16 -13.07 -3.65
C MET A 308 19.39 -11.57 -3.46
N PRO A 309 19.68 -10.82 -4.53
CA PRO A 309 19.63 -9.36 -4.49
C PRO A 309 18.22 -8.85 -4.15
N PRO A 310 18.07 -7.65 -3.55
CA PRO A 310 16.76 -7.08 -3.20
C PRO A 310 15.75 -7.07 -4.33
N LEU A 311 16.17 -6.74 -5.55
CA LEU A 311 15.32 -6.79 -6.74
C LEU A 311 14.74 -8.18 -7.00
N ASP A 312 15.62 -9.16 -7.13
CA ASP A 312 15.22 -10.52 -7.50
C ASP A 312 14.34 -11.14 -6.42
N ALA A 313 14.66 -10.84 -5.14
CA ALA A 313 13.85 -11.24 -4.00
C ALA A 313 12.42 -10.68 -4.06
N GLY A 314 12.28 -9.40 -4.40
CA GLY A 314 10.98 -8.75 -4.58
C GLY A 314 10.23 -9.27 -5.79
N MET A 315 10.91 -9.47 -6.91
CA MET A 315 10.32 -10.03 -8.13
C MET A 315 9.83 -11.47 -7.93
N ASP A 316 10.53 -12.29 -7.12
CA ASP A 316 10.03 -13.63 -6.78
C ASP A 316 8.72 -13.57 -5.99
N ALA A 317 8.61 -12.66 -5.01
CA ALA A 317 7.37 -12.48 -4.26
C ALA A 317 6.19 -12.07 -5.18
N LEU A 318 6.41 -11.14 -6.11
CA LEU A 318 5.40 -10.76 -7.12
C LEU A 318 5.00 -11.95 -8.01
N LYS A 319 5.97 -12.74 -8.47
CA LYS A 319 5.71 -13.94 -9.27
C LYS A 319 4.92 -15.00 -8.50
N ARG A 320 5.04 -15.07 -7.17
CA ARG A 320 4.21 -15.97 -6.34
C ARG A 320 2.76 -15.53 -6.35
N ILE A 321 2.47 -14.21 -6.28
CA ILE A 321 1.11 -13.68 -6.43
C ILE A 321 0.55 -14.06 -7.80
N VAL A 322 1.32 -13.83 -8.87
CA VAL A 322 0.88 -14.15 -10.24
C VAL A 322 0.54 -15.63 -10.41
N ARG A 323 1.33 -16.54 -9.81
CA ARG A 323 1.06 -18.00 -9.81
C ARG A 323 -0.26 -18.36 -9.12
N ASN A 324 -0.65 -17.66 -8.05
CA ASN A 324 -1.93 -17.90 -7.37
C ASN A 324 -3.14 -17.66 -8.28
N TYR A 325 -2.95 -16.92 -9.37
CA TYR A 325 -3.94 -16.63 -10.41
C TYR A 325 -3.74 -17.43 -11.69
N ASN A 326 -2.84 -18.43 -11.70
CA ASN A 326 -2.50 -19.21 -12.90
C ASN A 326 -2.08 -18.33 -14.09
N ASN A 327 -1.48 -17.17 -13.85
CA ASN A 327 -1.12 -16.15 -14.83
C ASN A 327 -2.33 -15.54 -15.58
N ASP A 328 -3.53 -15.61 -15.03
CA ASP A 328 -4.74 -15.05 -15.63
C ASP A 328 -4.74 -13.52 -15.57
N MET A 329 -4.37 -12.89 -16.68
CA MET A 329 -4.30 -11.43 -16.81
C MET A 329 -5.66 -10.75 -16.65
N SER A 330 -6.78 -11.46 -16.92
CA SER A 330 -8.13 -10.90 -16.73
C SER A 330 -8.44 -10.59 -15.27
N LYS A 331 -7.78 -11.29 -14.34
CA LYS A 331 -7.88 -11.11 -12.89
C LYS A 331 -6.74 -10.25 -12.33
N LEU A 332 -5.51 -10.48 -12.82
CA LEU A 332 -4.31 -9.78 -12.34
C LEU A 332 -4.38 -8.26 -12.55
N LYS A 333 -5.08 -7.80 -13.59
CA LYS A 333 -5.28 -6.36 -13.84
C LYS A 333 -6.02 -5.61 -12.71
N PHE A 334 -6.68 -6.32 -11.80
CA PHE A 334 -7.36 -5.74 -10.64
C PHE A 334 -6.52 -5.79 -9.36
N ILE A 335 -5.31 -6.33 -9.43
CA ILE A 335 -4.39 -6.48 -8.30
C ILE A 335 -3.28 -5.48 -8.46
N ASP A 336 -3.00 -4.73 -7.40
CA ASP A 336 -1.84 -3.87 -7.30
C ASP A 336 -0.99 -4.26 -6.10
N MET A 337 0.33 -4.27 -6.27
CA MET A 337 1.28 -4.60 -5.22
C MET A 337 2.61 -3.93 -5.46
N THR A 338 3.11 -3.26 -4.43
CA THR A 338 4.45 -2.66 -4.42
C THR A 338 5.19 -3.10 -3.16
N TYR A 339 6.44 -3.52 -3.32
CA TYR A 339 7.34 -3.83 -2.21
C TYR A 339 8.49 -2.82 -2.13
N TYR A 340 8.88 -2.49 -0.90
CA TYR A 340 9.98 -1.63 -0.52
C TYR A 340 10.98 -2.46 0.26
N ILE A 341 12.20 -2.57 -0.22
CA ILE A 341 13.17 -3.58 0.24
C ILE A 341 14.49 -2.90 0.57
N LEU A 342 15.01 -3.15 1.76
CA LEU A 342 16.29 -2.65 2.23
C LEU A 342 17.10 -3.78 2.85
N ARG A 343 18.26 -4.10 2.27
CA ARG A 343 19.19 -5.09 2.81
C ARG A 343 20.19 -4.43 3.77
N LYS A 344 20.71 -5.20 4.71
CA LYS A 344 21.62 -4.76 5.77
C LYS A 344 22.91 -4.07 5.28
N ASP A 345 23.34 -4.34 4.07
CA ASP A 345 24.52 -3.70 3.46
C ASP A 345 24.21 -2.32 2.81
N GLY A 346 22.94 -1.90 2.83
CA GLY A 346 22.47 -0.68 2.19
C GLY A 346 21.93 -0.87 0.78
N ALA A 347 22.01 -2.07 0.20
CA ALA A 347 21.36 -2.35 -1.07
C ALA A 347 19.82 -2.30 -0.90
N TYR A 348 19.13 -1.69 -1.86
CA TYR A 348 17.68 -1.52 -1.80
C TYR A 348 17.01 -1.71 -3.16
N ALA A 349 15.72 -1.99 -3.15
CA ALA A 349 14.90 -2.02 -4.34
C ALA A 349 13.44 -1.59 -4.03
N GLY A 350 12.80 -0.97 -5.02
CA GLY A 350 11.35 -0.85 -5.10
C GLY A 350 10.86 -1.69 -6.27
N VAL A 351 9.93 -2.62 -6.02
CA VAL A 351 9.35 -3.44 -7.07
C VAL A 351 7.83 -3.37 -7.04
N SER A 352 7.18 -3.47 -8.20
CA SER A 352 5.73 -3.38 -8.29
C SER A 352 5.17 -4.39 -9.31
N LEU A 353 3.90 -4.75 -9.14
CA LEU A 353 3.25 -5.64 -10.09
C LEU A 353 3.05 -4.94 -11.43
N TRP A 354 2.60 -3.67 -11.41
CA TRP A 354 2.38 -2.80 -12.56
C TRP A 354 3.26 -1.54 -12.49
N GLU A 355 3.40 -0.82 -13.60
CA GLU A 355 4.21 0.42 -13.64
C GLU A 355 3.62 1.57 -12.82
N GLY A 356 2.32 1.58 -12.60
CA GLY A 356 1.64 2.64 -11.84
C GLY A 356 0.13 2.46 -11.72
N TYR A 357 -0.49 3.41 -11.04
CA TYR A 357 -1.97 3.50 -10.93
C TYR A 357 -2.62 4.11 -12.17
N THR A 358 -1.91 5.02 -12.84
CA THR A 358 -2.27 5.63 -14.10
C THR A 358 -0.99 5.80 -14.93
N GLU A 359 -1.12 6.10 -16.22
CA GLU A 359 0.05 6.36 -17.07
C GLU A 359 0.94 7.50 -16.51
N GLN A 360 0.34 8.48 -15.84
CA GLN A 360 1.04 9.62 -15.25
C GLN A 360 1.53 9.35 -13.84
N LYS A 361 0.88 8.45 -13.09
CA LYS A 361 1.20 8.16 -11.68
C LYS A 361 1.88 6.81 -11.55
N LYS A 362 3.20 6.80 -11.78
CA LYS A 362 4.05 5.61 -11.62
C LYS A 362 4.26 5.28 -10.15
N HIS A 363 4.41 4.00 -9.83
CA HIS A 363 4.85 3.55 -8.50
C HIS A 363 6.27 4.03 -8.22
N LYS A 364 6.50 4.52 -7.02
CA LYS A 364 7.79 5.09 -6.60
C LYS A 364 8.17 4.62 -5.21
N ILE A 365 9.46 4.51 -5.00
CA ILE A 365 10.11 4.42 -3.70
C ILE A 365 10.77 5.75 -3.38
N ALA A 366 10.63 6.21 -2.15
CA ALA A 366 11.37 7.37 -1.64
C ALA A 366 12.61 6.90 -0.88
N VAL A 367 13.73 7.56 -1.10
CA VAL A 367 15.05 7.17 -0.57
C VAL A 367 15.76 8.39 -0.03
N HIS A 368 16.45 8.24 1.10
CA HIS A 368 17.40 9.22 1.63
C HIS A 368 18.66 8.53 2.18
N ASP A 369 19.80 8.77 1.54
CA ASP A 369 21.13 8.26 1.92
C ASP A 369 22.22 9.35 1.91
N GLY A 370 21.77 10.56 2.20
CA GLY A 370 22.54 11.82 2.10
C GLY A 370 21.83 12.84 1.20
N ALA A 371 21.00 12.38 0.27
CA ALA A 371 20.13 13.23 -0.54
C ALA A 371 18.76 12.55 -0.71
N LYS A 372 17.69 13.32 -0.48
CA LYS A 372 16.31 12.86 -0.67
C LYS A 372 15.96 12.76 -2.15
N ARG A 373 15.31 11.66 -2.54
CA ARG A 373 14.82 11.44 -3.90
C ARG A 373 13.67 10.45 -3.97
N SER A 374 12.91 10.53 -5.05
CA SER A 374 11.91 9.52 -5.42
C SER A 374 12.38 8.79 -6.68
N GLU A 375 12.30 7.47 -6.68
CA GLU A 375 12.72 6.62 -7.77
C GLU A 375 11.55 5.74 -8.22
N VAL A 376 11.40 5.53 -9.54
CA VAL A 376 10.36 4.66 -10.08
C VAL A 376 10.71 3.21 -9.77
N THR A 377 9.72 2.43 -9.30
CA THR A 377 9.89 1.00 -9.03
C THR A 377 10.08 0.20 -10.31
N VAL A 378 10.69 -0.97 -10.20
CA VAL A 378 10.71 -1.93 -11.30
C VAL A 378 9.43 -2.75 -11.27
N SER A 379 8.72 -2.74 -12.39
CA SER A 379 7.47 -3.47 -12.53
C SER A 379 7.66 -4.84 -13.17
N LEU A 380 6.85 -5.80 -12.73
CA LEU A 380 6.78 -7.12 -13.36
C LEU A 380 6.03 -7.04 -14.69
N PHE A 381 4.95 -6.26 -14.76
CA PHE A 381 4.15 -6.02 -15.95
C PHE A 381 4.22 -4.57 -16.41
N LYS A 382 4.08 -4.39 -17.73
CA LYS A 382 3.94 -3.07 -18.35
C LYS A 382 2.50 -2.55 -18.18
N GLY A 383 2.35 -1.23 -18.21
CA GLY A 383 1.05 -0.56 -18.10
C GLY A 383 0.61 -0.36 -16.64
N VAL A 384 -0.69 -0.22 -16.45
CA VAL A 384 -1.30 0.16 -15.17
C VAL A 384 -2.27 -0.91 -14.69
N SER A 385 -2.40 -1.06 -13.36
CA SER A 385 -3.49 -1.81 -12.77
C SER A 385 -4.81 -1.07 -13.00
N HIS A 386 -5.92 -1.81 -13.06
CA HIS A 386 -7.25 -1.25 -13.27
C HIS A 386 -7.38 -0.48 -14.59
N GLU A 387 -7.52 -1.21 -15.71
CA GLU A 387 -8.10 -0.62 -16.92
C GLU A 387 -9.57 -0.27 -16.66
N PHE A 388 -9.80 0.89 -16.04
CA PHE A 388 -11.11 1.51 -16.15
C PHE A 388 -11.31 1.97 -17.59
N PRO A 389 -12.56 1.94 -18.08
CA PRO A 389 -12.87 2.64 -19.30
C PRO A 389 -12.28 4.04 -19.22
N PRO A 390 -11.64 4.56 -20.27
CA PRO A 390 -10.98 5.84 -20.20
C PRO A 390 -11.98 6.89 -19.72
N PHE A 391 -11.62 7.67 -18.71
CA PHE A 391 -12.37 8.87 -18.36
C PHE A 391 -12.51 9.72 -19.61
N PRO A 392 -13.66 10.37 -19.83
CA PRO A 392 -13.88 11.16 -21.05
C PRO A 392 -12.70 12.08 -21.35
N ALA A 393 -12.21 12.08 -22.59
CA ALA A 393 -11.06 12.87 -23.04
C ALA A 393 -11.23 14.40 -22.87
N ALA A 394 -12.43 14.85 -22.55
CA ALA A 394 -12.80 16.25 -22.33
C ALA A 394 -12.56 16.75 -20.88
N MET A 395 -11.91 15.98 -20.02
CA MET A 395 -11.54 16.49 -18.70
C MET A 395 -10.48 17.59 -18.83
N PRO A 396 -10.69 18.76 -18.23
CA PRO A 396 -9.63 19.77 -18.13
C PRO A 396 -8.37 19.11 -17.56
N LYS A 397 -7.21 19.37 -18.17
CA LYS A 397 -5.92 18.80 -17.69
C LYS A 397 -5.64 19.12 -16.22
N GLU A 398 -6.26 20.18 -15.70
CA GLU A 398 -6.19 20.61 -14.31
C GLU A 398 -6.92 19.65 -13.35
N LEU A 399 -7.99 18.99 -13.80
CA LEU A 399 -8.73 17.99 -13.00
C LEU A 399 -8.10 16.60 -13.06
N THR A 400 -7.19 16.35 -14.00
CA THR A 400 -6.41 15.11 -14.04
C THR A 400 -5.15 15.16 -13.19
N LYS A 401 -4.80 16.34 -12.65
CA LYS A 401 -3.67 16.46 -11.72
C LYS A 401 -4.11 15.95 -10.36
N ASP A 402 -3.63 14.77 -10.01
CA ASP A 402 -3.60 14.29 -8.61
C ASP A 402 -2.84 15.26 -7.68
N SER A 403 -2.29 16.35 -8.24
CA SER A 403 -1.49 17.36 -7.55
C SER A 403 -2.27 18.20 -6.52
N VAL A 404 -3.59 18.12 -6.50
CA VAL A 404 -4.42 18.83 -5.52
C VAL A 404 -4.49 18.03 -4.21
N TYR A 405 -4.11 16.74 -4.23
CA TYR A 405 -4.13 15.86 -3.05
C TYR A 405 -2.72 15.46 -2.58
N VAL A 406 -1.68 15.94 -3.23
CA VAL A 406 -0.28 15.72 -2.84
C VAL A 406 0.42 17.08 -2.88
N LYS A 407 0.19 17.88 -1.87
CA LYS A 407 1.11 18.94 -1.44
C LYS A 407 1.70 18.56 -0.11
#